data_e23b887411a9c58ef561e5d90b6287c4
#
_entry.id   e23b887411a9c58ef561e5d90b6287c4
#
_cell.length_a   1.000
_cell.length_b   1.000
_cell.length_c   1.000
_cell.angle_alpha   90.00
_cell.angle_beta   90.00
_cell.angle_gamma   90.00
#
_symmetry.space_group_name_H-M   'P 1'
#
loop_
_entity.id
_entity.type
_entity.pdbx_description
1 polymer ?
#
loop_
_entity_poly.entity_id
_entity_poly.type
_entity_poly.pdbx_seq_one_letter_code
_entity_poly.pdbx_strand_id
1 'polypeptide(L)'
;MRDEPVWFLLIGALLTFMAVARGPIRRLPLTGAMIYLLVGVAVGPTMSGLVGIDLLGNTALLATLAEVGLVVSLFSIGMHLRVRPRNPLWLLPLRLGGPAMLITVALMFGFTALLTGRADGAALFLAAALAPTDPVLANELRVTQAGDDEPVRFALSGEGGLNDGAAYPFAVLGLTLAGAKLFGSGSGVHFVGSVLWGIVSALVIGCVFAIVFARVIFFLRTRYGEAIGFDGFLALGLMSTSYGAALLLQAYAFVAVFVAGVALRHEELRATGDKNPSELLEEVQHGEQLDVAQDPEKAHAVLAESMMEFTIEMERIAEMSLMLIIGCVVSAHWREMLDVRAVLPVVFLFFVARPVSVVASMFGARIDNAQRYLMAWMGIRGVGAFYYLMFGLEYARGAMAPLLPTVLDAIVLSVLLHGSTANYLLRRYHGRRR
;
A
#
# COMPACT_ATOMS: atom_id res chain seq x y z
N MET A 1 -15.79 30.78 7.62
CA MET A 1 -16.89 29.87 8.06
C MET A 1 -16.23 28.53 8.40
N ARG A 2 -16.71 27.86 9.43
CA ARG A 2 -16.16 26.53 9.77
C ARG A 2 -16.55 25.56 8.64
N ASP A 3 -15.59 24.93 8.01
CA ASP A 3 -15.80 23.98 6.90
C ASP A 3 -16.29 22.60 7.38
N GLU A 4 -16.38 22.42 8.71
CA GLU A 4 -16.78 21.17 9.37
C GLU A 4 -18.10 20.56 8.82
N PRO A 5 -19.22 21.30 8.67
CA PRO A 5 -20.46 20.73 8.16
C PRO A 5 -20.34 20.22 6.72
N VAL A 6 -19.52 20.90 5.90
CA VAL A 6 -19.29 20.52 4.50
C VAL A 6 -18.55 19.18 4.43
N TRP A 7 -17.56 18.96 5.30
CA TRP A 7 -16.84 17.69 5.39
C TRP A 7 -17.77 16.53 5.76
N PHE A 8 -18.63 16.70 6.79
CA PHE A 8 -19.59 15.65 7.18
C PHE A 8 -20.55 15.30 6.05
N LEU A 9 -21.12 16.31 5.36
CA LEU A 9 -22.02 16.08 4.23
C LEU A 9 -21.29 15.39 3.08
N LEU A 10 -20.09 15.83 2.74
CA LEU A 10 -19.29 15.28 1.65
C LEU A 10 -18.91 13.81 1.91
N ILE A 11 -18.36 13.51 3.07
CA ILE A 11 -17.99 12.14 3.47
C ILE A 11 -19.24 11.26 3.51
N GLY A 12 -20.33 11.70 4.14
CA GLY A 12 -21.58 10.95 4.19
C GLY A 12 -22.17 10.67 2.81
N ALA A 13 -22.20 11.67 1.92
CA ALA A 13 -22.66 11.51 0.56
C ALA A 13 -21.78 10.54 -0.24
N LEU A 14 -20.45 10.62 -0.12
CA LEU A 14 -19.52 9.73 -0.80
C LEU A 14 -19.63 8.29 -0.31
N LEU A 15 -19.71 8.06 1.00
CA LEU A 15 -19.90 6.73 1.57
C LEU A 15 -21.21 6.11 1.08
N THR A 16 -22.30 6.87 1.10
CA THR A 16 -23.61 6.42 0.60
C THR A 16 -23.57 6.14 -0.89
N PHE A 17 -22.98 7.06 -1.67
CA PHE A 17 -22.83 6.91 -3.12
C PHE A 17 -22.05 5.62 -3.47
N MET A 18 -20.92 5.38 -2.80
CA MET A 18 -20.11 4.19 -3.07
C MET A 18 -20.81 2.89 -2.68
N ALA A 19 -21.60 2.90 -1.60
CA ALA A 19 -22.40 1.73 -1.21
C ALA A 19 -23.44 1.39 -2.28
N VAL A 20 -24.12 2.39 -2.86
CA VAL A 20 -25.20 2.22 -3.83
C VAL A 20 -24.68 2.05 -5.25
N ALA A 21 -23.62 2.77 -5.63
CA ALA A 21 -23.15 2.88 -7.02
C ALA A 21 -22.21 1.75 -7.46
N ARG A 22 -21.93 0.75 -6.64
CA ARG A 22 -21.01 -0.38 -6.97
C ARG A 22 -21.36 -1.06 -8.32
N GLY A 23 -22.64 -1.28 -8.60
CA GLY A 23 -23.09 -1.93 -9.84
C GLY A 23 -22.83 -1.10 -11.10
N PRO A 24 -23.30 0.15 -11.17
CA PRO A 24 -23.05 1.06 -12.30
C PRO A 24 -21.57 1.36 -12.54
N ILE A 25 -20.79 1.63 -11.47
CA ILE A 25 -19.36 1.97 -11.58
C ILE A 25 -18.55 0.84 -12.22
N ARG A 26 -18.84 -0.43 -11.91
CA ARG A 26 -18.18 -1.59 -12.54
C ARG A 26 -18.31 -1.65 -14.07
N ARG A 27 -19.27 -0.93 -14.66
CA ARG A 27 -19.46 -0.86 -16.12
C ARG A 27 -18.66 0.27 -16.77
N LEU A 28 -18.19 1.22 -15.99
CA LEU A 28 -17.40 2.35 -16.45
C LEU A 28 -15.90 2.04 -16.32
N PRO A 29 -15.03 2.64 -17.14
CA PRO A 29 -13.58 2.54 -16.97
C PRO A 29 -13.09 3.47 -15.86
N LEU A 30 -13.81 3.54 -14.74
CA LEU A 30 -13.53 4.40 -13.60
C LEU A 30 -13.28 3.54 -12.36
N THR A 31 -12.26 3.89 -11.60
CA THR A 31 -12.01 3.33 -10.28
C THR A 31 -12.57 4.22 -9.18
N GLY A 32 -12.77 3.67 -7.97
CA GLY A 32 -13.18 4.46 -6.81
C GLY A 32 -12.21 5.61 -6.53
N ALA A 33 -10.92 5.34 -6.59
CA ALA A 33 -9.87 6.34 -6.42
C ALA A 33 -9.98 7.53 -7.40
N MET A 34 -10.30 7.27 -8.68
CA MET A 34 -10.54 8.33 -9.66
C MET A 34 -11.70 9.23 -9.23
N ILE A 35 -12.80 8.64 -8.79
CA ILE A 35 -13.98 9.38 -8.37
C ILE A 35 -13.66 10.25 -7.15
N TYR A 36 -13.01 9.69 -6.14
CA TYR A 36 -12.65 10.43 -4.93
C TYR A 36 -11.67 11.57 -5.23
N LEU A 37 -10.67 11.32 -6.07
CA LEU A 37 -9.72 12.33 -6.52
C LEU A 37 -10.43 13.48 -7.26
N LEU A 38 -11.32 13.17 -8.23
CA LEU A 38 -12.07 14.16 -8.98
C LEU A 38 -13.01 14.98 -8.09
N VAL A 39 -13.69 14.33 -7.13
CA VAL A 39 -14.52 15.04 -6.15
C VAL A 39 -13.65 15.96 -5.30
N GLY A 40 -12.48 15.50 -4.83
CA GLY A 40 -11.52 16.33 -4.10
C GLY A 40 -11.09 17.57 -4.89
N VAL A 41 -10.78 17.40 -6.18
CA VAL A 41 -10.46 18.53 -7.07
C VAL A 41 -11.65 19.48 -7.19
N ALA A 42 -12.85 18.96 -7.36
CA ALA A 42 -14.06 19.76 -7.54
C ALA A 42 -14.43 20.60 -6.30
N VAL A 43 -14.25 20.03 -5.09
CA VAL A 43 -14.53 20.75 -3.82
C VAL A 43 -13.36 21.62 -3.37
N GLY A 44 -12.20 21.44 -3.98
CA GLY A 44 -10.97 22.14 -3.66
C GLY A 44 -10.95 23.63 -3.98
N PRO A 45 -9.85 24.34 -3.62
CA PRO A 45 -9.78 25.81 -3.60
C PRO A 45 -10.00 26.47 -4.96
N THR A 46 -9.56 25.85 -6.07
CA THR A 46 -9.61 26.49 -7.40
C THR A 46 -10.92 26.27 -8.14
N MET A 47 -11.72 25.25 -7.77
CA MET A 47 -13.00 24.98 -8.41
C MET A 47 -14.16 25.61 -7.61
N SER A 48 -14.63 24.94 -6.55
CA SER A 48 -15.74 25.46 -5.76
C SER A 48 -15.30 26.30 -4.55
N GLY A 49 -14.07 26.16 -4.11
CA GLY A 49 -13.54 26.83 -2.90
C GLY A 49 -14.21 26.40 -1.61
N LEU A 50 -14.94 25.28 -1.62
CA LEU A 50 -15.66 24.78 -0.43
C LEU A 50 -14.71 24.26 0.64
N VAL A 51 -13.59 23.66 0.22
CA VAL A 51 -12.63 23.02 1.11
C VAL A 51 -11.21 23.48 0.77
N GLY A 52 -10.56 24.10 1.73
CA GLY A 52 -9.14 24.47 1.65
C GLY A 52 -8.30 23.61 2.61
N ILE A 53 -7.26 22.96 2.11
CA ILE A 53 -6.30 22.23 2.92
C ILE A 53 -4.99 22.99 2.92
N ASP A 54 -4.58 23.50 4.08
CA ASP A 54 -3.23 24.00 4.29
C ASP A 54 -2.27 22.83 4.45
N LEU A 55 -1.70 22.39 3.34
CA LEU A 55 -0.78 21.25 3.31
C LEU A 55 0.45 21.49 4.18
N LEU A 56 1.01 22.69 4.10
CA LEU A 56 2.26 23.01 4.82
C LEU A 56 2.04 23.23 6.32
N GLY A 57 0.87 23.72 6.72
CA GLY A 57 0.49 23.88 8.13
C GLY A 57 0.07 22.55 8.78
N ASN A 58 -0.40 21.59 8.01
CA ASN A 58 -0.93 20.32 8.51
C ASN A 58 -0.09 19.09 8.09
N THR A 59 1.18 19.29 7.75
CA THR A 59 2.05 18.22 7.21
C THR A 59 2.09 16.99 8.11
N ALA A 60 2.26 17.15 9.43
CA ALA A 60 2.32 16.04 10.39
C ALA A 60 0.98 15.28 10.47
N LEU A 61 -0.16 15.98 10.48
CA LEU A 61 -1.47 15.34 10.47
C LEU A 61 -1.69 14.54 9.18
N LEU A 62 -1.35 15.12 8.03
CA LEU A 62 -1.49 14.46 6.73
C LEU A 62 -0.56 13.26 6.61
N ALA A 63 0.67 13.36 7.13
CA ALA A 63 1.60 12.23 7.24
C ALA A 63 1.00 11.10 8.06
N THR A 64 0.47 11.40 9.26
CA THR A 64 -0.14 10.41 10.16
C THR A 64 -1.38 9.75 9.52
N LEU A 65 -2.24 10.51 8.84
CA LEU A 65 -3.40 9.95 8.14
C LEU A 65 -2.98 9.00 7.01
N ALA A 66 -1.98 9.39 6.23
CA ALA A 66 -1.44 8.53 5.18
C ALA A 66 -0.75 7.28 5.76
N GLU A 67 -0.02 7.42 6.86
CA GLU A 67 0.64 6.35 7.60
C GLU A 67 -0.36 5.30 8.10
N VAL A 68 -1.45 5.73 8.75
CA VAL A 68 -2.53 4.84 9.21
C VAL A 68 -3.17 4.12 8.02
N GLY A 69 -3.44 4.84 6.92
CA GLY A 69 -3.98 4.24 5.70
C GLY A 69 -3.06 3.16 5.13
N LEU A 70 -1.74 3.40 5.09
CA LEU A 70 -0.75 2.42 4.65
C LEU A 70 -0.66 1.21 5.59
N VAL A 71 -0.68 1.42 6.90
CA VAL A 71 -0.66 0.32 7.89
C VAL A 71 -1.83 -0.62 7.68
N VAL A 72 -3.05 -0.08 7.54
CA VAL A 72 -4.25 -0.88 7.28
C VAL A 72 -4.14 -1.62 5.96
N SER A 73 -3.72 -0.93 4.90
CA SER A 73 -3.58 -1.52 3.57
C SER A 73 -2.54 -2.65 3.53
N LEU A 74 -1.36 -2.43 4.11
CA LEU A 74 -0.28 -3.42 4.12
C LEU A 74 -0.66 -4.68 4.90
N PHE A 75 -1.36 -4.53 6.01
CA PHE A 75 -1.90 -5.67 6.74
C PHE A 75 -2.95 -6.41 5.92
N SER A 76 -3.89 -5.69 5.32
CA SER A 76 -4.92 -6.23 4.42
C SER A 76 -4.28 -7.05 3.28
N ILE A 77 -3.24 -6.52 2.62
CA ILE A 77 -2.51 -7.23 1.58
C ILE A 77 -1.88 -8.51 2.12
N GLY A 78 -1.21 -8.42 3.27
CA GLY A 78 -0.61 -9.58 3.92
C GLY A 78 -1.63 -10.70 4.17
N MET A 79 -2.83 -10.34 4.62
CA MET A 79 -3.94 -11.26 4.85
C MET A 79 -4.49 -11.92 3.57
N HIS A 80 -4.36 -11.29 2.40
CA HIS A 80 -4.78 -11.88 1.13
C HIS A 80 -3.80 -12.93 0.58
N LEU A 81 -2.53 -12.92 1.01
CA LEU A 81 -1.49 -13.81 0.49
C LEU A 81 -1.50 -15.18 1.19
N ARG A 82 -2.49 -16.02 0.87
CA ARG A 82 -2.69 -17.36 1.44
C ARG A 82 -1.85 -18.42 0.71
N VAL A 83 -0.53 -18.26 0.75
CA VAL A 83 0.43 -19.17 0.09
C VAL A 83 1.50 -19.58 1.08
N ARG A 84 1.87 -20.88 1.09
CA ARG A 84 2.91 -21.40 1.97
C ARG A 84 4.25 -20.68 1.75
N PRO A 85 5.02 -20.31 2.80
CA PRO A 85 6.27 -19.55 2.67
C PRO A 85 7.35 -20.21 1.78
N ARG A 86 7.31 -21.54 1.65
CA ARG A 86 8.24 -22.30 0.79
C ARG A 86 7.82 -22.37 -0.68
N ASN A 87 6.67 -21.81 -1.04
CA ASN A 87 6.21 -21.83 -2.43
C ASN A 87 7.11 -20.91 -3.29
N PRO A 88 7.61 -21.40 -4.44
CA PRO A 88 8.47 -20.61 -5.32
C PRO A 88 7.77 -19.35 -5.89
N LEU A 89 6.46 -19.24 -5.78
CA LEU A 89 5.69 -18.07 -6.16
C LEU A 89 6.17 -16.80 -5.43
N TRP A 90 6.67 -16.92 -4.19
CA TRP A 90 7.26 -15.82 -3.42
C TRP A 90 8.47 -15.16 -4.07
N LEU A 91 9.14 -15.85 -4.98
CA LEU A 91 10.26 -15.26 -5.73
C LEU A 91 9.82 -14.09 -6.62
N LEU A 92 8.55 -14.05 -7.06
CA LEU A 92 8.06 -12.97 -7.91
C LEU A 92 7.94 -11.63 -7.15
N PRO A 93 7.19 -11.54 -6.02
CA PRO A 93 7.15 -10.31 -5.26
C PRO A 93 8.51 -9.91 -4.66
N LEU A 94 9.37 -10.87 -4.27
CA LEU A 94 10.71 -10.57 -3.81
C LEU A 94 11.59 -9.95 -4.90
N ARG A 95 11.44 -10.38 -6.17
CA ARG A 95 12.16 -9.78 -7.30
C ARG A 95 11.63 -8.39 -7.63
N LEU A 96 10.32 -8.15 -7.48
CA LEU A 96 9.73 -6.84 -7.71
C LEU A 96 10.04 -5.86 -6.57
N GLY A 97 9.81 -6.25 -5.31
CA GLY A 97 10.04 -5.40 -4.15
C GLY A 97 11.52 -5.19 -3.79
N GLY A 98 12.44 -6.04 -4.29
CA GLY A 98 13.89 -5.91 -4.08
C GLY A 98 14.59 -5.39 -5.35
N PRO A 99 15.10 -6.28 -6.22
CA PRO A 99 15.90 -5.87 -7.38
C PRO A 99 15.21 -4.85 -8.30
N ALA A 100 13.91 -5.04 -8.63
CA ALA A 100 13.23 -4.09 -9.51
C ALA A 100 13.12 -2.72 -8.87
N MET A 101 12.83 -2.67 -7.56
CA MET A 101 12.77 -1.43 -6.83
C MET A 101 14.12 -0.72 -6.78
N LEU A 102 15.22 -1.43 -6.50
CA LEU A 102 16.58 -0.87 -6.52
C LEU A 102 16.93 -0.27 -7.88
N ILE A 103 16.62 -0.99 -8.97
CA ILE A 103 16.84 -0.49 -10.34
C ILE A 103 15.97 0.75 -10.58
N THR A 104 14.71 0.76 -10.13
CA THR A 104 13.81 1.91 -10.28
C THR A 104 14.37 3.14 -9.55
N VAL A 105 14.80 2.98 -8.29
CA VAL A 105 15.42 4.08 -7.52
C VAL A 105 16.68 4.60 -8.22
N ALA A 106 17.56 3.71 -8.70
CA ALA A 106 18.79 4.11 -9.39
C ALA A 106 18.50 4.87 -10.69
N LEU A 107 17.56 4.37 -11.51
CA LEU A 107 17.17 5.02 -12.76
C LEU A 107 16.53 6.38 -12.52
N MET A 108 15.61 6.46 -11.55
CA MET A 108 14.92 7.70 -11.19
C MET A 108 15.89 8.72 -10.61
N PHE A 109 16.80 8.31 -9.73
CA PHE A 109 17.85 9.18 -9.19
C PHE A 109 18.74 9.72 -10.29
N GLY A 110 19.25 8.85 -11.18
CA GLY A 110 20.09 9.24 -12.31
C GLY A 110 19.38 10.20 -13.25
N PHE A 111 18.11 9.91 -13.60
CA PHE A 111 17.32 10.78 -14.48
C PHE A 111 17.06 12.15 -13.85
N THR A 112 16.64 12.17 -12.56
CA THR A 112 16.40 13.43 -11.84
C THR A 112 17.66 14.25 -11.71
N ALA A 113 18.81 13.61 -11.41
CA ALA A 113 20.10 14.27 -11.34
C ALA A 113 20.52 14.90 -12.68
N LEU A 114 20.29 14.19 -13.80
CA LEU A 114 20.53 14.71 -15.14
C LEU A 114 19.61 15.89 -15.47
N LEU A 115 18.33 15.78 -15.14
CA LEU A 115 17.33 16.82 -15.43
C LEU A 115 17.58 18.12 -14.66
N THR A 116 17.98 17.99 -13.38
CA THR A 116 18.20 19.14 -12.48
C THR A 116 19.66 19.64 -12.49
N GLY A 117 20.57 18.87 -13.06
CA GLY A 117 22.02 19.10 -12.98
C GLY A 117 22.60 18.85 -11.57
N ARG A 118 21.86 18.23 -10.66
CA ARG A 118 22.23 18.02 -9.25
C ARG A 118 21.94 16.61 -8.80
N ALA A 119 22.97 15.88 -8.40
CA ALA A 119 22.87 14.57 -7.74
C ALA A 119 22.85 14.77 -6.22
N ASP A 120 21.73 15.27 -5.68
CA ASP A 120 21.58 15.64 -4.28
C ASP A 120 20.57 14.77 -3.52
N GLY A 121 20.41 15.07 -2.22
CA GLY A 121 19.49 14.34 -1.35
C GLY A 121 18.02 14.44 -1.78
N ALA A 122 17.61 15.56 -2.38
CA ALA A 122 16.24 15.72 -2.89
C ALA A 122 15.96 14.81 -4.10
N ALA A 123 16.93 14.68 -5.01
CA ALA A 123 16.81 13.75 -6.14
C ALA A 123 16.73 12.29 -5.68
N LEU A 124 17.51 11.89 -4.68
CA LEU A 124 17.43 10.53 -4.12
C LEU A 124 16.11 10.31 -3.37
N PHE A 125 15.66 11.29 -2.62
CA PHE A 125 14.39 11.24 -1.91
C PHE A 125 13.22 11.09 -2.89
N LEU A 126 13.17 11.89 -3.96
CA LEU A 126 12.15 11.79 -5.00
C LEU A 126 12.14 10.38 -5.64
N ALA A 127 13.32 9.86 -5.96
CA ALA A 127 13.45 8.52 -6.51
C ALA A 127 12.89 7.46 -5.55
N ALA A 128 13.20 7.56 -4.25
CA ALA A 128 12.69 6.67 -3.22
C ALA A 128 11.18 6.81 -3.00
N ALA A 129 10.65 8.03 -2.98
CA ALA A 129 9.22 8.31 -2.77
C ALA A 129 8.33 7.82 -3.94
N LEU A 130 8.89 7.84 -5.16
CA LEU A 130 8.17 7.41 -6.36
C LEU A 130 8.42 5.95 -6.78
N ALA A 131 9.40 5.26 -6.20
CA ALA A 131 9.70 3.86 -6.56
C ALA A 131 8.65 2.85 -6.06
N PRO A 132 8.05 2.98 -4.85
CA PRO A 132 7.03 2.05 -4.39
C PRO A 132 5.76 2.10 -5.23
N THR A 133 5.12 0.92 -5.39
CA THR A 133 3.81 0.79 -6.05
C THR A 133 2.73 0.66 -5.00
N ASP A 134 1.63 1.35 -5.20
CA ASP A 134 0.49 1.33 -4.29
C ASP A 134 -0.52 0.26 -4.72
N PRO A 135 -0.68 -0.81 -3.95
CA PRO A 135 -1.62 -1.86 -4.28
C PRO A 135 -3.07 -1.51 -3.92
N VAL A 136 -3.30 -0.47 -3.08
CA VAL A 136 -4.65 -0.02 -2.69
C VAL A 136 -5.45 0.40 -3.91
N LEU A 137 -4.81 1.15 -4.79
CA LEU A 137 -5.42 1.66 -6.02
C LEU A 137 -5.58 0.59 -7.11
N ALA A 138 -5.00 -0.59 -6.90
CA ALA A 138 -5.03 -1.73 -7.83
C ALA A 138 -6.01 -2.83 -7.42
N ASN A 139 -7.13 -2.48 -6.77
CA ASN A 139 -8.09 -3.44 -6.20
C ASN A 139 -8.47 -4.61 -7.13
N GLU A 140 -8.49 -4.38 -8.45
CA GLU A 140 -8.81 -5.42 -9.44
C GLU A 140 -7.61 -6.31 -9.81
N LEU A 141 -6.40 -5.89 -9.44
CA LEU A 141 -5.13 -6.60 -9.66
C LEU A 141 -4.70 -7.39 -8.42
N ARG A 142 -5.41 -7.24 -7.33
CA ARG A 142 -5.10 -7.94 -6.07
C ARG A 142 -5.59 -9.37 -6.10
N VAL A 143 -4.97 -10.17 -5.28
CA VAL A 143 -5.56 -11.42 -4.81
C VAL A 143 -6.84 -11.05 -4.05
N THR A 144 -7.99 -11.45 -4.58
CA THR A 144 -9.31 -11.13 -4.00
C THR A 144 -9.95 -12.30 -3.28
N GLN A 145 -9.49 -13.52 -3.56
CA GLN A 145 -9.98 -14.75 -2.94
C GLN A 145 -8.83 -15.50 -2.29
N ALA A 146 -9.09 -16.06 -1.13
CA ALA A 146 -8.15 -16.93 -0.45
C ALA A 146 -7.80 -18.14 -1.35
N GLY A 147 -6.49 -18.30 -1.63
CA GLY A 147 -6.02 -19.38 -2.51
C GLY A 147 -5.91 -19.02 -4.00
N ASP A 148 -6.14 -17.77 -4.39
CA ASP A 148 -5.81 -17.28 -5.73
C ASP A 148 -4.27 -17.23 -5.88
N ASP A 149 -3.72 -18.14 -6.66
CA ASP A 149 -2.29 -18.28 -6.93
C ASP A 149 -1.89 -17.77 -8.32
N GLU A 150 -2.73 -16.93 -8.93
CA GLU A 150 -2.43 -16.31 -10.21
C GLU A 150 -1.13 -15.46 -10.08
N PRO A 151 -0.07 -15.77 -10.89
CA PRO A 151 1.25 -15.22 -10.66
C PRO A 151 1.34 -13.69 -10.69
N VAL A 152 0.55 -13.01 -11.56
CA VAL A 152 0.59 -11.54 -11.69
C VAL A 152 -0.04 -10.89 -10.46
N ARG A 153 -1.23 -11.36 -10.04
CA ARG A 153 -1.91 -10.83 -8.85
C ARG A 153 -1.09 -11.04 -7.59
N PHE A 154 -0.57 -12.25 -7.43
CA PHE A 154 0.29 -12.57 -6.28
C PHE A 154 1.55 -11.72 -6.26
N ALA A 155 2.22 -11.58 -7.41
CA ALA A 155 3.46 -10.78 -7.53
C ALA A 155 3.23 -9.30 -7.21
N LEU A 156 2.18 -8.69 -7.78
CA LEU A 156 1.88 -7.27 -7.57
C LEU A 156 1.37 -6.98 -6.15
N SER A 157 0.55 -7.87 -5.57
CA SER A 157 0.13 -7.73 -4.18
C SER A 157 1.31 -7.83 -3.22
N GLY A 158 2.15 -8.85 -3.37
CA GLY A 158 3.32 -8.99 -2.51
C GLY A 158 4.41 -7.93 -2.76
N GLU A 159 4.53 -7.39 -3.98
CA GLU A 159 5.38 -6.24 -4.27
C GLU A 159 4.96 -5.05 -3.42
N GLY A 160 3.68 -4.66 -3.47
CA GLY A 160 3.17 -3.53 -2.72
C GLY A 160 3.37 -3.65 -1.21
N GLY A 161 3.32 -4.89 -0.67
CA GLY A 161 3.61 -5.13 0.74
C GLY A 161 5.08 -4.99 1.14
N LEU A 162 6.00 -5.18 0.20
CA LEU A 162 7.44 -5.17 0.46
C LEU A 162 8.11 -3.84 0.11
N ASN A 163 7.66 -3.17 -0.95
CA ASN A 163 8.39 -2.06 -1.56
C ASN A 163 8.33 -0.76 -0.74
N ASP A 164 7.23 -0.49 -0.01
CA ASP A 164 7.16 0.68 0.88
C ASP A 164 8.24 0.61 1.97
N GLY A 165 8.41 -0.57 2.58
CA GLY A 165 9.49 -0.77 3.53
C GLY A 165 10.88 -0.75 2.90
N ALA A 166 11.02 -1.25 1.67
CA ALA A 166 12.30 -1.26 0.96
C ALA A 166 12.72 0.15 0.46
N ALA A 167 11.77 1.07 0.24
CA ALA A 167 12.03 2.47 -0.11
C ALA A 167 12.56 3.29 1.06
N TYR A 168 12.13 2.95 2.28
CA TYR A 168 12.41 3.74 3.48
C TYR A 168 13.88 4.09 3.69
N PRO A 169 14.86 3.15 3.59
CA PRO A 169 16.27 3.49 3.77
C PRO A 169 16.77 4.52 2.76
N PHE A 170 16.30 4.49 1.53
CA PHE A 170 16.69 5.46 0.49
C PHE A 170 16.05 6.82 0.72
N ALA A 171 14.79 6.85 1.19
CA ALA A 171 14.12 8.09 1.57
C ALA A 171 14.84 8.77 2.74
N VAL A 172 15.18 8.01 3.78
CA VAL A 172 15.93 8.52 4.92
C VAL A 172 17.35 8.98 4.54
N LEU A 173 18.03 8.23 3.68
CA LEU A 173 19.33 8.62 3.15
C LEU A 173 19.22 9.93 2.36
N GLY A 174 18.20 10.06 1.50
CA GLY A 174 17.93 11.29 0.75
C GLY A 174 17.68 12.49 1.67
N LEU A 175 16.87 12.32 2.72
CA LEU A 175 16.62 13.35 3.73
C LEU A 175 17.91 13.75 4.50
N THR A 176 18.72 12.76 4.88
CA THR A 176 19.99 13.00 5.57
C THR A 176 20.96 13.79 4.68
N LEU A 177 21.07 13.44 3.41
CA LEU A 177 21.88 14.17 2.43
C LEU A 177 21.31 15.58 2.14
N ALA A 178 20.01 15.78 2.30
CA ALA A 178 19.37 17.08 2.22
C ALA A 178 19.49 17.93 3.51
N GLY A 179 20.20 17.42 4.53
CA GLY A 179 20.50 18.14 5.78
C GLY A 179 19.57 17.84 6.94
N ALA A 180 18.64 16.88 6.83
CA ALA A 180 17.82 16.44 7.96
C ALA A 180 18.66 15.64 8.98
N LYS A 181 18.48 15.93 10.27
CA LYS A 181 19.18 15.22 11.36
C LYS A 181 18.39 13.99 11.81
N LEU A 182 18.17 13.02 10.92
CA LEU A 182 17.39 11.81 11.23
C LEU A 182 18.25 10.68 11.82
N PHE A 183 19.51 10.58 11.38
CA PHE A 183 20.46 9.58 11.89
C PHE A 183 21.80 10.27 12.17
N GLY A 184 22.51 9.82 13.21
CA GLY A 184 23.87 10.27 13.47
C GLY A 184 24.76 10.00 12.25
N SER A 185 25.78 10.84 12.05
CA SER A 185 26.77 10.80 10.95
C SER A 185 27.61 9.51 11.01
N GLY A 186 26.98 8.38 10.67
CA GLY A 186 27.62 7.06 10.61
C GLY A 186 28.30 6.81 9.27
N SER A 187 29.33 5.97 9.27
CA SER A 187 29.98 5.46 8.05
C SER A 187 29.00 4.61 7.21
N GLY A 188 29.30 4.38 5.93
CA GLY A 188 28.50 3.53 5.05
C GLY A 188 28.26 2.11 5.63
N VAL A 189 29.16 1.60 6.47
CA VAL A 189 29.01 0.30 7.18
C VAL A 189 27.84 0.37 8.17
N HIS A 190 27.67 1.47 8.89
CA HIS A 190 26.52 1.67 9.79
C HIS A 190 25.21 1.73 9.01
N PHE A 191 25.19 2.34 7.81
CA PHE A 191 24.02 2.35 6.97
C PHE A 191 23.58 0.93 6.53
N VAL A 192 24.50 0.12 6.02
CA VAL A 192 24.21 -1.28 5.64
C VAL A 192 23.74 -2.09 6.85
N GLY A 193 24.39 -1.91 7.99
CA GLY A 193 23.99 -2.56 9.25
C GLY A 193 22.57 -2.19 9.69
N SER A 194 22.21 -0.91 9.61
CA SER A 194 20.87 -0.45 9.96
C SER A 194 19.79 -0.95 8.99
N VAL A 195 20.11 -1.04 7.69
CA VAL A 195 19.19 -1.64 6.70
C VAL A 195 18.94 -3.11 7.00
N LEU A 196 20.00 -3.90 7.24
CA LEU A 196 19.88 -5.32 7.59
C LEU A 196 19.11 -5.51 8.90
N TRP A 197 19.43 -4.73 9.92
CA TRP A 197 18.70 -4.73 11.18
C TRP A 197 17.22 -4.40 10.98
N GLY A 198 16.91 -3.35 10.22
CA GLY A 198 15.56 -2.92 9.93
C GLY A 198 14.71 -4.02 9.28
N ILE A 199 15.28 -4.74 8.31
CA ILE A 199 14.58 -5.83 7.61
C ILE A 199 14.42 -7.04 8.52
N VAL A 200 15.51 -7.53 9.13
CA VAL A 200 15.47 -8.77 9.92
C VAL A 200 14.58 -8.62 11.14
N SER A 201 14.69 -7.50 11.86
CA SER A 201 13.83 -7.25 13.02
C SER A 201 12.37 -7.08 12.64
N ALA A 202 12.06 -6.44 11.50
CA ALA A 202 10.69 -6.34 11.00
C ALA A 202 10.06 -7.72 10.71
N LEU A 203 10.81 -8.61 10.06
CA LEU A 203 10.36 -9.98 9.80
C LEU A 203 10.10 -10.74 11.10
N VAL A 204 11.02 -10.63 12.07
CA VAL A 204 10.88 -11.30 13.38
C VAL A 204 9.69 -10.76 14.15
N ILE A 205 9.55 -9.43 14.24
CA ILE A 205 8.45 -8.77 14.95
C ILE A 205 7.11 -9.19 14.35
N GLY A 206 6.93 -9.03 13.04
CA GLY A 206 5.69 -9.39 12.38
C GLY A 206 5.29 -10.84 12.59
N CYS A 207 6.23 -11.78 12.41
CA CYS A 207 6.00 -13.20 12.65
C CYS A 207 5.67 -13.52 14.13
N VAL A 208 6.47 -13.01 15.06
CA VAL A 208 6.30 -13.30 16.48
C VAL A 208 4.98 -12.77 17.00
N PHE A 209 4.65 -11.49 16.69
CA PHE A 209 3.39 -10.89 17.14
C PHE A 209 2.19 -11.62 16.56
N ALA A 210 2.18 -11.94 15.27
CA ALA A 210 1.08 -12.67 14.66
C ALA A 210 0.89 -14.08 15.24
N ILE A 211 1.98 -14.85 15.42
CA ILE A 211 1.91 -16.21 15.97
C ILE A 211 1.44 -16.19 17.43
N VAL A 212 2.01 -15.31 18.25
CA VAL A 212 1.62 -15.19 19.66
C VAL A 212 0.16 -14.74 19.74
N PHE A 213 -0.22 -13.73 18.97
CA PHE A 213 -1.58 -13.22 18.91
C PHE A 213 -2.58 -14.32 18.51
N ALA A 214 -2.32 -15.03 17.39
CA ALA A 214 -3.19 -16.10 16.94
C ALA A 214 -3.38 -17.17 18.01
N ARG A 215 -2.29 -17.62 18.65
CA ARG A 215 -2.35 -18.64 19.71
C ARG A 215 -3.12 -18.18 20.95
N VAL A 216 -2.90 -16.93 21.38
CA VAL A 216 -3.59 -16.38 22.55
C VAL A 216 -5.09 -16.25 22.29
N ILE A 217 -5.46 -15.66 21.15
CA ILE A 217 -6.87 -15.47 20.79
C ILE A 217 -7.55 -16.83 20.60
N PHE A 218 -6.91 -17.75 19.92
CA PHE A 218 -7.44 -19.10 19.75
C PHE A 218 -7.68 -19.80 21.08
N PHE A 219 -6.69 -19.73 22.00
CA PHE A 219 -6.84 -20.29 23.34
C PHE A 219 -8.01 -19.66 24.13
N LEU A 220 -8.15 -18.33 24.05
CA LEU A 220 -9.25 -17.62 24.72
C LEU A 220 -10.62 -18.01 24.15
N ARG A 221 -10.73 -18.15 22.82
CA ARG A 221 -11.98 -18.55 22.15
C ARG A 221 -12.38 -19.96 22.52
N THR A 222 -11.46 -20.90 22.38
CA THR A 222 -11.77 -22.33 22.59
C THR A 222 -11.97 -22.69 24.06
N ARG A 223 -11.25 -22.03 24.98
CA ARG A 223 -11.28 -22.37 26.40
C ARG A 223 -12.32 -21.60 27.20
N TYR A 224 -12.55 -20.33 26.84
CA TYR A 224 -13.38 -19.40 27.63
C TYR A 224 -14.54 -18.80 26.86
N GLY A 225 -14.63 -18.99 25.55
CA GLY A 225 -15.65 -18.35 24.70
C GLY A 225 -15.47 -16.83 24.58
N GLU A 226 -14.29 -16.31 24.94
CA GLU A 226 -13.98 -14.87 24.93
C GLU A 226 -13.51 -14.39 23.56
N ALA A 227 -13.50 -13.07 23.34
CA ALA A 227 -13.01 -12.42 22.14
C ALA A 227 -13.78 -12.80 20.85
N ILE A 228 -15.00 -13.27 20.94
CA ILE A 228 -15.89 -13.53 19.79
C ILE A 228 -16.63 -12.25 19.44
N GLY A 229 -16.70 -11.90 18.15
CA GLY A 229 -17.36 -10.70 17.66
C GLY A 229 -16.57 -9.40 17.78
N PHE A 230 -15.31 -9.44 18.26
CA PHE A 230 -14.41 -8.28 18.37
C PHE A 230 -13.25 -8.33 17.35
N ASP A 231 -13.43 -9.04 16.25
CA ASP A 231 -12.36 -9.32 15.26
C ASP A 231 -11.73 -8.06 14.67
N GLY A 232 -12.54 -6.99 14.49
CA GLY A 232 -12.02 -5.70 14.04
C GLY A 232 -11.06 -5.05 15.05
N PHE A 233 -11.39 -5.09 16.36
CA PHE A 233 -10.47 -4.58 17.39
C PHE A 233 -9.21 -5.44 17.49
N LEU A 234 -9.33 -6.74 17.27
CA LEU A 234 -8.20 -7.66 17.25
C LEU A 234 -7.28 -7.36 16.06
N ALA A 235 -7.82 -7.06 14.88
CA ALA A 235 -7.07 -6.65 13.72
C ALA A 235 -6.29 -5.35 13.99
N LEU A 236 -6.98 -4.31 14.49
CA LEU A 236 -6.35 -3.04 14.86
C LEU A 236 -5.27 -3.23 15.94
N GLY A 237 -5.54 -4.10 16.93
CA GLY A 237 -4.60 -4.43 18.00
C GLY A 237 -3.31 -5.06 17.46
N LEU A 238 -3.42 -6.05 16.58
CA LEU A 238 -2.25 -6.69 15.96
C LEU A 238 -1.47 -5.73 15.06
N MET A 239 -2.16 -4.94 14.22
CA MET A 239 -1.52 -3.92 13.38
C MET A 239 -0.74 -2.91 14.24
N SER A 240 -1.41 -2.31 15.24
CA SER A 240 -0.82 -1.26 16.07
C SER A 240 0.33 -1.75 16.94
N THR A 241 0.22 -2.95 17.51
CA THR A 241 1.29 -3.53 18.34
C THR A 241 2.49 -3.92 17.50
N SER A 242 2.30 -4.53 16.31
CA SER A 242 3.39 -4.86 15.39
C SER A 242 4.09 -3.60 14.88
N TYR A 243 3.31 -2.57 14.52
CA TYR A 243 3.83 -1.29 14.04
C TYR A 243 4.61 -0.57 15.13
N GLY A 244 4.01 -0.38 16.31
CA GLY A 244 4.64 0.31 17.43
C GLY A 244 5.89 -0.39 17.95
N ALA A 245 5.88 -1.73 18.06
CA ALA A 245 7.07 -2.49 18.43
C ALA A 245 8.19 -2.34 17.40
N ALA A 246 7.86 -2.31 16.11
CA ALA A 246 8.84 -2.10 15.06
C ALA A 246 9.46 -0.69 15.13
N LEU A 247 8.68 0.35 15.37
CA LEU A 247 9.19 1.72 15.57
C LEU A 247 10.13 1.81 16.78
N LEU A 248 9.75 1.21 17.92
CA LEU A 248 10.57 1.20 19.13
C LEU A 248 11.94 0.52 18.92
N LEU A 249 11.99 -0.51 18.09
CA LEU A 249 13.20 -1.27 17.79
C LEU A 249 13.93 -0.76 16.54
N GLN A 250 13.49 0.38 15.98
CA GLN A 250 14.06 0.95 14.75
C GLN A 250 14.04 -0.04 13.57
N ALA A 251 13.02 -0.90 13.55
CA ALA A 251 12.73 -1.82 12.45
C ALA A 251 11.88 -1.15 11.38
N TYR A 252 11.77 -1.77 10.20
CA TYR A 252 10.88 -1.27 9.14
C TYR A 252 9.43 -1.61 9.45
N ALA A 253 8.73 -0.66 10.07
CA ALA A 253 7.40 -0.85 10.65
C ALA A 253 6.36 -1.29 9.61
N PHE A 254 6.38 -0.76 8.39
CA PHE A 254 5.50 -1.18 7.31
C PHE A 254 5.72 -2.65 6.92
N VAL A 255 6.97 -3.10 6.84
CA VAL A 255 7.29 -4.51 6.59
C VAL A 255 6.79 -5.40 7.74
N ALA A 256 6.95 -4.96 8.99
CA ALA A 256 6.51 -5.74 10.15
C ALA A 256 4.99 -5.97 10.13
N VAL A 257 4.20 -4.94 9.79
CA VAL A 257 2.74 -5.04 9.67
C VAL A 257 2.33 -5.95 8.51
N PHE A 258 2.94 -5.79 7.34
CA PHE A 258 2.71 -6.68 6.21
C PHE A 258 3.01 -8.14 6.56
N VAL A 259 4.15 -8.40 7.18
CA VAL A 259 4.56 -9.75 7.63
C VAL A 259 3.62 -10.28 8.71
N ALA A 260 3.09 -9.42 9.60
CA ALA A 260 2.10 -9.86 10.59
C ALA A 260 0.81 -10.36 9.92
N GLY A 261 0.33 -9.67 8.87
CA GLY A 261 -0.79 -10.14 8.05
C GLY A 261 -0.52 -11.48 7.36
N VAL A 262 0.63 -11.61 6.70
CA VAL A 262 1.06 -12.87 6.05
C VAL A 262 1.19 -14.01 7.06
N ALA A 263 1.79 -13.76 8.22
CA ALA A 263 2.01 -14.78 9.25
C ALA A 263 0.68 -15.22 9.89
N LEU A 264 -0.24 -14.30 10.15
CA LEU A 264 -1.57 -14.64 10.64
C LEU A 264 -2.33 -15.53 9.63
N ARG A 265 -2.27 -15.16 8.34
CA ARG A 265 -2.87 -15.96 7.27
C ARG A 265 -2.21 -17.34 7.13
N HIS A 266 -0.93 -17.42 7.40
CA HIS A 266 -0.21 -18.69 7.40
C HIS A 266 -0.60 -19.60 8.58
N GLU A 267 -0.85 -19.05 9.77
CA GLU A 267 -1.38 -19.83 10.90
C GLU A 267 -2.78 -20.38 10.60
N GLU A 268 -3.65 -19.60 9.94
CA GLU A 268 -4.93 -20.10 9.44
C GLU A 268 -4.72 -21.26 8.45
N LEU A 269 -3.86 -21.09 7.43
CA LEU A 269 -3.57 -22.13 6.45
C LEU A 269 -2.99 -23.41 7.05
N ARG A 270 -2.25 -23.32 8.14
CA ARG A 270 -1.75 -24.47 8.91
C ARG A 270 -2.86 -25.21 9.62
N ALA A 271 -3.85 -24.51 10.15
CA ALA A 271 -4.94 -25.09 10.90
C ALA A 271 -6.00 -25.72 9.98
N THR A 272 -6.34 -25.04 8.87
CA THR A 272 -7.40 -25.47 7.94
C THR A 272 -6.90 -26.33 6.78
N GLY A 273 -5.57 -26.38 6.56
CA GLY A 273 -4.98 -27.05 5.39
C GLY A 273 -5.31 -26.34 4.08
N ASP A 274 -5.51 -27.15 3.02
CA ASP A 274 -5.83 -26.62 1.68
C ASP A 274 -7.36 -26.42 1.45
N LYS A 275 -8.19 -26.57 2.50
CA LYS A 275 -9.63 -26.30 2.42
C LYS A 275 -9.87 -24.80 2.20
N ASN A 276 -10.82 -24.46 1.33
CA ASN A 276 -11.23 -23.07 1.12
C ASN A 276 -11.96 -22.52 2.35
N PRO A 277 -11.54 -21.37 2.91
CA PRO A 277 -12.24 -20.77 4.04
C PRO A 277 -13.72 -20.48 3.75
N SER A 278 -14.06 -20.09 2.51
CA SER A 278 -15.44 -19.86 2.09
C SER A 278 -16.32 -21.11 2.17
N GLU A 279 -15.80 -22.28 1.84
CA GLU A 279 -16.51 -23.55 1.97
C GLU A 279 -16.77 -23.91 3.43
N LEU A 280 -15.77 -23.67 4.30
CA LEU A 280 -15.91 -23.85 5.75
C LEU A 280 -16.93 -22.88 6.36
N LEU A 281 -17.03 -21.64 5.82
CA LEU A 281 -17.97 -20.62 6.27
C LEU A 281 -19.40 -20.84 5.73
N GLU A 282 -19.60 -21.43 4.56
CA GLU A 282 -20.93 -21.80 4.05
C GLU A 282 -21.59 -22.87 4.93
N GLU A 283 -20.81 -23.80 5.48
CA GLU A 283 -21.30 -24.74 6.48
C GLU A 283 -21.74 -24.04 7.79
N VAL A 284 -21.18 -22.86 8.06
CA VAL A 284 -21.42 -22.04 9.25
C VAL A 284 -22.73 -21.27 9.19
N GLN A 285 -23.21 -20.87 8.01
CA GLN A 285 -24.46 -20.11 7.86
C GLN A 285 -25.70 -20.86 8.36
N HIS A 286 -25.57 -22.15 8.65
CA HIS A 286 -26.64 -23.02 9.16
C HIS A 286 -26.49 -23.36 10.68
N GLY A 287 -25.44 -22.87 11.36
CA GLY A 287 -25.18 -23.11 12.78
C GLY A 287 -25.13 -21.80 13.60
N GLU A 288 -25.23 -21.91 14.91
CA GLU A 288 -25.03 -20.75 15.79
C GLU A 288 -23.56 -20.28 15.68
N GLN A 289 -23.34 -18.98 15.48
CA GLN A 289 -22.00 -18.39 15.33
C GLN A 289 -21.03 -18.73 16.48
N LEU A 290 -21.58 -18.96 17.68
CA LEU A 290 -20.81 -19.35 18.86
C LEU A 290 -20.22 -20.76 18.75
N ASP A 291 -21.00 -21.72 18.30
CA ASP A 291 -20.56 -23.13 18.20
C ASP A 291 -19.46 -23.29 17.16
N VAL A 292 -19.53 -22.50 16.10
CA VAL A 292 -18.53 -22.49 15.03
C VAL A 292 -17.23 -21.82 15.43
N ALA A 293 -17.29 -20.69 16.15
CA ALA A 293 -16.12 -20.00 16.64
C ALA A 293 -15.35 -20.79 17.73
N GLN A 294 -15.99 -21.80 18.31
CA GLN A 294 -15.39 -22.73 19.27
C GLN A 294 -14.86 -24.02 18.62
N ASP A 295 -15.23 -24.32 17.38
CA ASP A 295 -14.70 -25.48 16.64
C ASP A 295 -13.23 -25.22 16.28
N PRO A 296 -12.28 -26.08 16.72
CA PRO A 296 -10.87 -25.89 16.48
C PRO A 296 -10.46 -25.79 15.01
N GLU A 297 -11.14 -26.48 14.09
CA GLU A 297 -10.85 -26.40 12.66
C GLU A 297 -11.38 -25.11 12.04
N LYS A 298 -12.54 -24.64 12.48
CA LYS A 298 -13.25 -23.50 11.89
C LYS A 298 -12.85 -22.17 12.52
N ALA A 299 -12.44 -22.16 13.80
CA ALA A 299 -12.14 -20.94 14.55
C ALA A 299 -11.02 -20.08 13.90
N HIS A 300 -9.99 -20.71 13.34
CA HIS A 300 -8.92 -20.00 12.63
C HIS A 300 -9.40 -19.37 11.34
N ALA A 301 -10.24 -20.06 10.56
CA ALA A 301 -10.80 -19.53 9.32
C ALA A 301 -11.74 -18.35 9.61
N VAL A 302 -12.64 -18.49 10.60
CA VAL A 302 -13.56 -17.43 11.01
C VAL A 302 -12.79 -16.19 11.46
N LEU A 303 -11.78 -16.35 12.31
CA LEU A 303 -10.94 -15.23 12.77
C LEU A 303 -10.28 -14.51 11.59
N ALA A 304 -9.61 -15.26 10.72
CA ALA A 304 -8.87 -14.68 9.60
C ALA A 304 -9.80 -13.97 8.60
N GLU A 305 -10.95 -14.56 8.26
CA GLU A 305 -11.90 -13.96 7.32
C GLU A 305 -12.57 -12.72 7.91
N SER A 306 -13.04 -12.76 9.18
CA SER A 306 -13.66 -11.59 9.83
C SER A 306 -12.67 -10.43 9.97
N MET A 307 -11.41 -10.71 10.34
CA MET A 307 -10.37 -9.68 10.38
C MET A 307 -10.08 -9.12 8.99
N MET A 308 -10.07 -9.97 7.96
CA MET A 308 -9.84 -9.56 6.57
C MET A 308 -10.99 -8.67 6.06
N GLU A 309 -12.25 -9.05 6.28
CA GLU A 309 -13.42 -8.25 5.91
C GLU A 309 -13.38 -6.87 6.55
N PHE A 310 -13.10 -6.80 7.84
CA PHE A 310 -12.95 -5.53 8.55
C PHE A 310 -11.83 -4.67 7.97
N THR A 311 -10.66 -5.26 7.69
CA THR A 311 -9.53 -4.51 7.15
C THR A 311 -9.80 -3.98 5.75
N ILE A 312 -10.54 -4.73 4.91
CA ILE A 312 -10.98 -4.27 3.59
C ILE A 312 -11.90 -3.04 3.69
N GLU A 313 -12.84 -3.02 4.65
CA GLU A 313 -13.71 -1.85 4.84
C GLU A 313 -12.93 -0.64 5.35
N MET A 314 -12.02 -0.83 6.30
CA MET A 314 -11.12 0.23 6.79
C MET A 314 -10.22 0.78 5.69
N GLU A 315 -9.68 -0.08 4.83
CA GLU A 315 -8.87 0.30 3.68
C GLU A 315 -9.65 1.16 2.69
N ARG A 316 -10.90 0.82 2.40
CA ARG A 316 -11.77 1.62 1.52
C ARG A 316 -12.05 3.01 2.09
N ILE A 317 -12.26 3.11 3.41
CA ILE A 317 -12.45 4.40 4.09
C ILE A 317 -11.16 5.23 4.02
N ALA A 318 -10.00 4.61 4.24
CA ALA A 318 -8.71 5.27 4.14
C ALA A 318 -8.43 5.75 2.71
N GLU A 319 -8.65 4.89 1.69
CA GLU A 319 -8.52 5.24 0.27
C GLU A 319 -9.39 6.45 -0.09
N MET A 320 -10.67 6.40 0.26
CA MET A 320 -11.61 7.49 0.00
C MET A 320 -11.12 8.80 0.62
N SER A 321 -10.79 8.76 1.91
CA SER A 321 -10.39 9.96 2.66
C SER A 321 -9.10 10.57 2.10
N LEU A 322 -8.10 9.74 1.83
CA LEU A 322 -6.81 10.19 1.34
C LEU A 322 -6.87 10.67 -0.11
N MET A 323 -7.61 9.98 -1.00
CA MET A 323 -7.79 10.45 -2.38
C MET A 323 -8.57 11.75 -2.45
N LEU A 324 -9.57 11.96 -1.57
CA LEU A 324 -10.27 13.22 -1.46
C LEU A 324 -9.34 14.37 -1.03
N ILE A 325 -8.53 14.13 0.00
CA ILE A 325 -7.52 15.08 0.50
C ILE A 325 -6.52 15.41 -0.61
N ILE A 326 -5.97 14.39 -1.28
CA ILE A 326 -5.02 14.56 -2.40
C ILE A 326 -5.67 15.39 -3.51
N GLY A 327 -6.93 15.14 -3.84
CA GLY A 327 -7.68 15.92 -4.83
C GLY A 327 -7.80 17.41 -4.46
N CYS A 328 -8.08 17.73 -3.20
CA CYS A 328 -8.09 19.11 -2.71
C CYS A 328 -6.70 19.78 -2.84
N VAL A 329 -5.63 19.05 -2.52
CA VAL A 329 -4.25 19.54 -2.65
C VAL A 329 -3.89 19.75 -4.12
N VAL A 330 -4.25 18.83 -5.01
CA VAL A 330 -4.10 18.96 -6.46
C VAL A 330 -4.81 20.20 -6.98
N SER A 331 -6.05 20.45 -6.53
CA SER A 331 -6.80 21.65 -6.87
C SER A 331 -6.04 22.93 -6.51
N ALA A 332 -5.31 22.94 -5.39
CA ALA A 332 -4.53 24.11 -4.97
C ALA A 332 -3.24 24.30 -5.80
N HIS A 333 -2.62 23.25 -6.27
CA HIS A 333 -1.28 23.27 -6.88
C HIS A 333 -1.26 22.92 -8.39
N TRP A 334 -2.41 22.85 -9.06
CA TRP A 334 -2.54 22.40 -10.45
C TRP A 334 -1.64 23.17 -11.45
N ARG A 335 -1.40 24.49 -11.20
CA ARG A 335 -0.56 25.31 -12.08
C ARG A 335 0.91 24.91 -12.02
N GLU A 336 1.39 24.53 -10.84
CA GLU A 336 2.77 24.07 -10.62
C GLU A 336 2.99 22.68 -11.25
N MET A 337 1.95 21.87 -11.28
CA MET A 337 1.94 20.53 -11.89
C MET A 337 2.06 20.58 -13.43
N LEU A 338 1.71 21.71 -14.07
CA LEU A 338 1.88 21.87 -15.53
C LEU A 338 3.34 22.15 -15.96
N ASP A 339 4.27 22.30 -15.01
CA ASP A 339 5.68 22.45 -15.36
C ASP A 339 6.23 21.15 -15.95
N VAL A 340 6.82 21.25 -17.13
CA VAL A 340 7.47 20.11 -17.81
C VAL A 340 8.50 19.42 -16.92
N ARG A 341 9.18 20.17 -16.04
CA ARG A 341 10.16 19.63 -15.10
C ARG A 341 9.51 18.74 -14.02
N ALA A 342 8.25 18.98 -13.69
CA ALA A 342 7.50 18.14 -12.77
C ALA A 342 6.98 16.88 -13.47
N VAL A 343 6.50 17.01 -14.71
CA VAL A 343 5.91 15.89 -15.48
C VAL A 343 6.96 14.91 -16.02
N LEU A 344 8.12 15.39 -16.49
CA LEU A 344 9.14 14.54 -17.13
C LEU A 344 9.61 13.36 -16.27
N PRO A 345 9.90 13.50 -14.95
CA PRO A 345 10.26 12.37 -14.10
C PRO A 345 9.16 11.30 -14.03
N VAL A 346 7.90 11.72 -14.06
CA VAL A 346 6.74 10.81 -14.01
C VAL A 346 6.60 10.02 -15.31
N VAL A 347 6.74 10.69 -16.46
CA VAL A 347 6.75 10.03 -17.77
C VAL A 347 7.91 9.05 -17.85
N PHE A 348 9.11 9.45 -17.44
CA PHE A 348 10.26 8.54 -17.38
C PHE A 348 10.01 7.35 -16.45
N LEU A 349 9.41 7.56 -15.29
CA LEU A 349 9.05 6.49 -14.36
C LEU A 349 8.16 5.44 -15.01
N PHE A 350 7.05 5.86 -15.63
CA PHE A 350 6.03 4.94 -16.14
C PHE A 350 6.46 4.22 -17.42
N PHE A 351 7.14 4.92 -18.31
CA PHE A 351 7.46 4.38 -19.65
C PHE A 351 8.88 3.83 -19.77
N VAL A 352 9.79 4.17 -18.85
CA VAL A 352 11.18 3.71 -18.91
C VAL A 352 11.60 2.99 -17.63
N ALA A 353 11.61 3.68 -16.49
CA ALA A 353 12.20 3.13 -15.27
C ALA A 353 11.46 1.88 -14.80
N ARG A 354 10.12 1.91 -14.73
CA ARG A 354 9.31 0.76 -14.32
C ARG A 354 9.42 -0.42 -15.31
N PRO A 355 9.20 -0.27 -16.63
CA PRO A 355 9.36 -1.37 -17.57
C PRO A 355 10.76 -1.98 -17.56
N VAL A 356 11.81 -1.17 -17.57
CA VAL A 356 13.20 -1.65 -17.57
C VAL A 356 13.49 -2.44 -16.29
N SER A 357 13.12 -1.91 -15.12
CA SER A 357 13.37 -2.56 -13.83
C SER A 357 12.66 -3.91 -13.72
N VAL A 358 11.40 -4.00 -14.15
CA VAL A 358 10.65 -5.25 -14.13
C VAL A 358 11.20 -6.27 -15.11
N VAL A 359 11.51 -5.87 -16.35
CA VAL A 359 12.08 -6.77 -17.34
C VAL A 359 13.43 -7.31 -16.87
N ALA A 360 14.29 -6.45 -16.32
CA ALA A 360 15.59 -6.85 -15.79
C ALA A 360 15.48 -7.80 -14.59
N SER A 361 14.62 -7.48 -13.61
CA SER A 361 14.46 -8.28 -12.39
C SER A 361 13.75 -9.62 -12.63
N MET A 362 12.87 -9.68 -13.63
CA MET A 362 12.14 -10.89 -14.02
C MET A 362 12.88 -11.74 -15.05
N PHE A 363 14.12 -11.41 -15.37
CA PHE A 363 14.94 -12.25 -16.24
C PHE A 363 15.15 -13.63 -15.63
N GLY A 364 14.89 -14.71 -16.40
CA GLY A 364 14.96 -16.08 -15.91
C GLY A 364 13.83 -16.52 -14.95
N ALA A 365 12.82 -15.67 -14.68
CA ALA A 365 11.64 -16.11 -13.97
C ALA A 365 10.74 -16.99 -14.85
N ARG A 366 10.08 -17.98 -14.23
CA ARG A 366 9.15 -18.90 -14.92
C ARG A 366 7.78 -18.23 -15.10
N ILE A 367 7.75 -17.16 -15.89
CA ILE A 367 6.53 -16.42 -16.26
C ILE A 367 6.53 -16.19 -17.77
N ASP A 368 5.33 -16.07 -18.34
CA ASP A 368 5.20 -15.76 -19.76
C ASP A 368 5.41 -14.25 -20.05
N ASN A 369 5.57 -13.90 -21.33
CA ASN A 369 5.81 -12.52 -21.72
C ASN A 369 4.60 -11.62 -21.42
N ALA A 370 3.36 -12.15 -21.50
CA ALA A 370 2.17 -11.37 -21.21
C ALA A 370 2.11 -10.99 -19.70
N GLN A 371 2.47 -11.92 -18.81
CA GLN A 371 2.61 -11.68 -17.38
C GLN A 371 3.68 -10.62 -17.11
N ARG A 372 4.86 -10.75 -17.75
CA ARG A 372 5.96 -9.78 -17.59
C ARG A 372 5.56 -8.37 -18.03
N TYR A 373 4.91 -8.24 -19.19
CA TYR A 373 4.42 -6.93 -19.68
C TYR A 373 3.35 -6.35 -18.78
N LEU A 374 2.45 -7.17 -18.26
CA LEU A 374 1.42 -6.72 -17.34
C LEU A 374 2.02 -6.20 -16.03
N MET A 375 2.98 -6.94 -15.42
CA MET A 375 3.71 -6.48 -14.23
C MET A 375 4.52 -5.19 -14.50
N ALA A 376 5.11 -5.06 -15.69
CA ALA A 376 5.86 -3.88 -16.10
C ALA A 376 4.96 -2.64 -16.24
N TRP A 377 3.74 -2.81 -16.73
CA TRP A 377 2.78 -1.73 -16.86
C TRP A 377 2.14 -1.37 -15.52
N MET A 378 1.76 -2.36 -14.70
CA MET A 378 1.03 -2.15 -13.45
C MET A 378 1.95 -1.67 -12.32
N GLY A 379 2.28 -0.38 -12.38
CA GLY A 379 3.10 0.28 -11.38
C GLY A 379 2.39 1.50 -10.80
N ILE A 380 1.20 1.29 -10.18
CA ILE A 380 0.36 2.37 -9.67
C ILE A 380 1.07 3.12 -8.52
N ARG A 381 0.99 4.44 -8.51
CA ARG A 381 1.49 5.32 -7.43
C ARG A 381 0.31 6.00 -6.76
N GLY A 382 0.33 6.11 -5.43
CA GLY A 382 -0.80 6.64 -4.68
C GLY A 382 -0.45 7.10 -3.27
N VAL A 383 -1.09 6.48 -2.28
CA VAL A 383 -0.99 6.86 -0.86
C VAL A 383 0.44 6.79 -0.34
N GLY A 384 1.22 5.77 -0.74
CA GLY A 384 2.62 5.63 -0.36
C GLY A 384 3.48 6.81 -0.81
N ALA A 385 3.33 7.26 -2.07
CA ALA A 385 4.04 8.43 -2.57
C ALA A 385 3.62 9.72 -1.82
N PHE A 386 2.33 9.85 -1.48
CA PHE A 386 1.84 10.98 -0.67
C PHE A 386 2.41 10.94 0.76
N TYR A 387 2.43 9.77 1.40
CA TYR A 387 3.05 9.59 2.71
C TYR A 387 4.51 10.04 2.72
N TYR A 388 5.32 9.55 1.76
CA TYR A 388 6.72 9.96 1.67
C TYR A 388 6.87 11.45 1.45
N LEU A 389 6.04 12.07 0.62
CA LEU A 389 6.07 13.51 0.42
C LEU A 389 5.81 14.27 1.74
N MET A 390 4.78 13.88 2.50
CA MET A 390 4.46 14.50 3.79
C MET A 390 5.60 14.28 4.79
N PHE A 391 6.13 13.06 4.86
CA PHE A 391 7.30 12.72 5.68
C PHE A 391 8.51 13.58 5.32
N GLY A 392 8.80 13.75 4.04
CA GLY A 392 9.89 14.62 3.58
C GLY A 392 9.70 16.09 3.95
N LEU A 393 8.48 16.61 3.78
CA LEU A 393 8.13 17.98 4.14
C LEU A 393 8.22 18.27 5.64
N GLU A 394 7.96 17.27 6.46
CA GLU A 394 8.08 17.39 7.92
C GLU A 394 9.54 17.55 8.35
N TYR A 395 10.46 16.78 7.78
CA TYR A 395 11.86 16.75 8.22
C TYR A 395 12.81 17.70 7.45
N ALA A 396 12.51 18.02 6.18
CA ALA A 396 13.37 18.85 5.33
C ALA A 396 12.55 19.72 4.36
N ARG A 397 11.57 20.48 4.88
CA ARG A 397 10.62 21.29 4.09
C ARG A 397 11.27 22.05 2.94
N GLY A 398 12.36 22.80 3.21
CA GLY A 398 12.99 23.66 2.20
C GLY A 398 13.53 22.90 1.00
N ALA A 399 14.03 21.67 1.21
CA ALA A 399 14.55 20.83 0.14
C ALA A 399 13.45 20.00 -0.55
N MET A 400 12.37 19.64 0.17
CA MET A 400 11.33 18.73 -0.31
C MET A 400 10.13 19.46 -0.93
N ALA A 401 9.84 20.71 -0.56
CA ALA A 401 8.73 21.48 -1.14
C ALA A 401 8.76 21.57 -2.68
N PRO A 402 9.91 21.73 -3.34
CA PRO A 402 9.97 21.73 -4.81
C PRO A 402 9.56 20.39 -5.47
N LEU A 403 9.52 19.29 -4.71
CA LEU A 403 9.15 17.97 -5.20
C LEU A 403 7.62 17.75 -5.23
N LEU A 404 6.87 18.60 -4.53
CA LEU A 404 5.41 18.50 -4.40
C LEU A 404 4.69 18.33 -5.74
N PRO A 405 4.92 19.18 -6.78
CA PRO A 405 4.24 19.04 -8.05
C PRO A 405 4.50 17.69 -8.72
N THR A 406 5.75 17.23 -8.72
CA THR A 406 6.15 15.95 -9.33
C THR A 406 5.48 14.75 -8.64
N VAL A 407 5.39 14.75 -7.31
CA VAL A 407 4.72 13.66 -6.59
C VAL A 407 3.22 13.68 -6.83
N LEU A 408 2.59 14.84 -6.84
CA LEU A 408 1.16 14.98 -7.18
C LEU A 408 0.89 14.53 -8.62
N ASP A 409 1.74 14.91 -9.59
CA ASP A 409 1.66 14.43 -10.97
C ASP A 409 1.74 12.91 -11.05
N ALA A 410 2.67 12.32 -10.31
CA ALA A 410 2.82 10.86 -10.28
C ALA A 410 1.54 10.18 -9.78
N ILE A 411 0.90 10.70 -8.73
CA ILE A 411 -0.34 10.16 -8.20
C ILE A 411 -1.48 10.34 -9.20
N VAL A 412 -1.71 11.57 -9.68
CA VAL A 412 -2.82 11.87 -10.59
C VAL A 412 -2.70 11.09 -11.90
N LEU A 413 -1.55 11.16 -12.55
CA LEU A 413 -1.32 10.45 -13.82
C LEU A 413 -1.38 8.93 -13.63
N SER A 414 -0.90 8.42 -12.50
CA SER A 414 -1.00 7.00 -12.17
C SER A 414 -2.45 6.55 -12.00
N VAL A 415 -3.22 7.27 -11.20
CA VAL A 415 -4.64 6.97 -10.96
C VAL A 415 -5.42 6.99 -12.26
N LEU A 416 -5.21 8.01 -13.11
CA LEU A 416 -5.91 8.15 -14.38
C LEU A 416 -5.47 7.11 -15.42
N LEU A 417 -4.16 6.94 -15.62
CA LEU A 417 -3.60 6.07 -16.67
C LEU A 417 -3.77 4.59 -16.34
N HIS A 418 -3.31 4.18 -15.16
CA HIS A 418 -3.39 2.78 -14.77
C HIS A 418 -4.81 2.39 -14.37
N GLY A 419 -5.56 3.26 -13.67
CA GLY A 419 -6.95 3.00 -13.30
C GLY A 419 -7.86 2.78 -14.51
N SER A 420 -7.68 3.55 -15.60
CA SER A 420 -8.48 3.36 -16.83
C SER A 420 -8.06 2.14 -17.66
N THR A 421 -6.78 1.74 -17.60
CA THR A 421 -6.24 0.66 -18.45
C THR A 421 -6.22 -0.70 -17.77
N ALA A 422 -6.18 -0.77 -16.44
CA ALA A 422 -6.06 -2.00 -15.65
C ALA A 422 -7.10 -3.04 -16.03
N ASN A 423 -8.38 -2.68 -15.97
CA ASN A 423 -9.51 -3.55 -16.29
C ASN A 423 -9.47 -4.10 -17.71
N TYR A 424 -9.16 -3.24 -18.68
CA TYR A 424 -9.07 -3.63 -20.07
C TYR A 424 -7.94 -4.66 -20.29
N LEU A 425 -6.75 -4.38 -19.73
CA LEU A 425 -5.59 -5.25 -19.88
C LEU A 425 -5.78 -6.62 -19.19
N LEU A 426 -6.40 -6.63 -18.01
CA LEU A 426 -6.72 -7.88 -17.30
C LEU A 426 -7.73 -8.72 -18.06
N ARG A 427 -8.82 -8.14 -18.55
CA ARG A 427 -9.80 -8.88 -19.37
C ARG A 427 -9.16 -9.48 -20.60
N ARG A 428 -8.28 -8.76 -21.28
CA ARG A 428 -7.54 -9.24 -22.44
C ARG A 428 -6.57 -10.38 -22.08
N TYR A 429 -5.93 -10.29 -20.92
CA TYR A 429 -5.04 -11.31 -20.41
C TYR A 429 -5.79 -12.62 -20.09
N HIS A 430 -6.89 -12.55 -19.36
CA HIS A 430 -7.71 -13.74 -19.04
C HIS A 430 -8.39 -14.34 -20.28
N GLY A 431 -8.84 -13.49 -21.23
CA GLY A 431 -9.44 -13.97 -22.48
C GLY A 431 -8.50 -14.73 -23.43
N ARG A 432 -7.17 -14.57 -23.25
CA ARG A 432 -6.17 -15.34 -24.00
C ARG A 432 -5.83 -16.70 -23.37
N ARG A 433 -6.24 -16.93 -22.14
CA ARG A 433 -5.96 -18.17 -21.39
C ARG A 433 -7.14 -19.14 -21.34
N ARG A 434 -8.32 -18.68 -21.74
CA ARG A 434 -9.47 -19.52 -22.05
C ARG A 434 -9.41 -19.97 -23.51
#